data_2c840d8a0340ec205c152c2bf72ce1e2
#
_entry.id   2c840d8a0340ec205c152c2bf72ce1e2
#
_cell.length_a   1.000
_cell.length_b   1.000
_cell.length_c   1.000
_cell.angle_alpha   90.00
_cell.angle_beta   90.00
_cell.angle_gamma   90.00
#
_symmetry.space_group_name_H-M   'P 1'
#
loop_
_entity.id
_entity.type
_entity.pdbx_description
1 polymer ?
#
loop_
_entity_poly.entity_id
_entity_poly.type
_entity_poly.pdbx_seq_one_letter_code
_entity_poly.pdbx_strand_id
1 'polypeptide(L)'
;MPRHCALAIVIMAAVSGLRGNHARADEPQVYEVYAVRFGMAKGCPVSFLVQGADRERKVDLAMMFWVLKGANGRIILVDAGFYRPKTVQSYGTVDFEQPGRALARLSIDPQQVTDVIITHMHSDHAEGADLFPKAQIWIQKTEYDQTVDASEKTAKKDGSPLPDHVAALKTLKGQGRVHLVDGDAKEILPGVTVFTGGKHTFESQYVVVNTRSGRMVVASDNVYLYENLDKHVPIAATLDAKANLAAQDRMRQLAAKPGMIIPGHDPEVFVKFPKPGNGVARLD
;
A
#
# COMPACT_ATOMS: atom_id res chain seq x y z
N MET A 1 -15.19 -88.11 35.13
CA MET A 1 -14.43 -86.95 35.46
C MET A 1 -14.36 -86.09 34.19
N PRO A 2 -15.17 -85.00 34.01
CA PRO A 2 -15.02 -84.09 32.89
C PRO A 2 -14.18 -82.84 33.32
N ARG A 3 -13.22 -82.54 32.47
CA ARG A 3 -12.36 -81.31 32.55
C ARG A 3 -13.08 -80.15 32.06
N HIS A 4 -13.22 -79.10 32.85
CA HIS A 4 -13.74 -77.76 32.42
C HIS A 4 -12.60 -76.95 31.79
N CYS A 5 -12.76 -76.60 30.52
CA CYS A 5 -11.92 -75.62 29.85
C CYS A 5 -12.49 -74.25 30.12
N ALA A 6 -11.76 -73.38 30.82
CA ALA A 6 -12.13 -71.97 30.99
C ALA A 6 -11.58 -71.17 29.82
N LEU A 7 -12.50 -70.53 29.09
CA LEU A 7 -12.21 -69.59 27.98
C LEU A 7 -11.96 -68.17 28.55
N ALA A 8 -10.72 -67.70 28.49
CA ALA A 8 -10.38 -66.34 28.88
C ALA A 8 -10.68 -65.36 27.73
N ILE A 9 -11.64 -64.49 27.93
CA ILE A 9 -11.97 -63.42 27.01
C ILE A 9 -11.05 -62.24 27.33
N VAL A 10 -10.13 -61.92 26.40
CA VAL A 10 -9.29 -60.71 26.46
C VAL A 10 -10.10 -59.55 25.83
N ILE A 11 -10.54 -58.61 26.65
CA ILE A 11 -11.17 -57.36 26.19
C ILE A 11 -10.07 -56.39 25.88
N MET A 12 -9.81 -56.15 24.57
CA MET A 12 -8.99 -55.06 24.11
C MET A 12 -9.80 -53.74 24.21
N ALA A 13 -9.48 -52.89 25.15
CA ALA A 13 -9.99 -51.54 25.23
C ALA A 13 -9.27 -50.68 24.18
N ALA A 14 -10.02 -50.30 23.11
CA ALA A 14 -9.54 -49.33 22.16
C ALA A 14 -9.56 -47.93 22.81
N VAL A 15 -8.38 -47.43 23.17
CA VAL A 15 -8.21 -46.03 23.59
C VAL A 15 -8.26 -45.16 22.34
N SER A 16 -9.44 -44.63 22.04
CA SER A 16 -9.60 -43.56 21.03
C SER A 16 -8.97 -42.31 21.57
N GLY A 17 -7.72 -42.06 21.16
CA GLY A 17 -7.03 -40.80 21.41
C GLY A 17 -7.78 -39.64 20.71
N LEU A 18 -8.57 -38.90 21.46
CA LEU A 18 -9.02 -37.57 21.06
C LEU A 18 -7.78 -36.67 20.84
N ARG A 19 -7.33 -36.60 19.59
CA ARG A 19 -6.41 -35.53 19.18
C ARG A 19 -7.19 -34.21 19.31
N GLY A 20 -6.99 -33.56 20.45
CA GLY A 20 -7.42 -32.18 20.60
C GLY A 20 -6.82 -31.37 19.46
N ASN A 21 -7.67 -30.82 18.59
CA ASN A 21 -7.32 -29.71 17.72
C ASN A 21 -6.95 -28.55 18.67
N HIS A 22 -5.68 -28.47 19.07
CA HIS A 22 -5.17 -27.22 19.59
C HIS A 22 -5.29 -26.26 18.42
N ALA A 23 -6.24 -25.32 18.51
CA ALA A 23 -6.26 -24.14 17.67
C ALA A 23 -4.84 -23.56 17.75
N ARG A 24 -4.09 -23.69 16.65
CA ARG A 24 -2.80 -23.04 16.47
C ARG A 24 -3.10 -21.57 16.67
N ALA A 25 -2.55 -20.94 17.68
CA ALA A 25 -2.64 -19.50 17.84
C ALA A 25 -2.28 -18.93 16.48
N ASP A 26 -3.19 -18.13 15.87
CA ASP A 26 -3.01 -17.62 14.53
C ASP A 26 -1.66 -16.89 14.49
N GLU A 27 -0.69 -17.48 13.77
CA GLU A 27 0.60 -16.80 13.55
C GLU A 27 0.29 -15.46 12.92
N PRO A 28 0.95 -14.37 13.35
CA PRO A 28 0.68 -13.05 12.80
C PRO A 28 0.79 -13.09 11.29
N GLN A 29 -0.24 -12.62 10.59
CA GLN A 29 -0.22 -12.54 9.12
C GLN A 29 0.99 -11.70 8.69
N VAL A 30 1.83 -12.26 7.83
CA VAL A 30 2.99 -11.58 7.24
C VAL A 30 2.90 -11.57 5.72
N TYR A 31 3.55 -10.58 5.13
CA TYR A 31 3.53 -10.35 3.68
C TYR A 31 4.94 -10.28 3.12
N GLU A 32 5.11 -10.75 1.89
CA GLU A 32 6.20 -10.34 1.02
C GLU A 32 5.84 -8.98 0.43
N VAL A 33 6.81 -8.06 0.40
CA VAL A 33 6.57 -6.68 -0.05
C VAL A 33 7.44 -6.36 -1.24
N TYR A 34 6.81 -5.83 -2.31
CA TYR A 34 7.50 -5.46 -3.54
C TYR A 34 7.16 -4.02 -3.91
N ALA A 35 8.13 -3.25 -4.39
CA ALA A 35 7.89 -2.04 -5.16
C ALA A 35 7.88 -2.39 -6.66
N VAL A 36 6.89 -1.88 -7.38
CA VAL A 36 6.74 -2.06 -8.83
C VAL A 36 6.74 -0.70 -9.50
N ARG A 37 7.79 -0.42 -10.27
CA ARG A 37 7.90 0.81 -11.05
C ARG A 37 7.14 0.66 -12.35
N PHE A 38 6.25 1.61 -12.63
CA PHE A 38 5.46 1.65 -13.87
C PHE A 38 5.84 2.81 -14.81
N GLY A 39 6.77 3.65 -14.40
CA GLY A 39 7.30 4.74 -15.21
C GLY A 39 8.34 5.58 -14.48
N MET A 40 8.85 6.61 -15.17
CA MET A 40 9.76 7.60 -14.60
C MET A 40 9.33 9.01 -15.01
N ALA A 41 9.26 9.95 -14.08
CA ALA A 41 9.16 11.37 -14.39
C ALA A 41 10.54 12.00 -14.30
N LYS A 42 10.98 12.66 -15.37
CA LYS A 42 12.36 13.14 -15.51
C LYS A 42 12.55 14.56 -15.00
N GLY A 43 13.69 14.79 -14.34
CA GLY A 43 14.19 16.13 -14.06
C GLY A 43 13.33 16.94 -13.09
N CYS A 44 12.64 16.31 -12.13
CA CYS A 44 11.85 17.01 -11.13
C CYS A 44 12.75 17.85 -10.21
N PRO A 45 12.47 19.16 -9.98
CA PRO A 45 13.21 19.96 -9.03
C PRO A 45 13.08 19.38 -7.63
N VAL A 46 14.20 19.11 -6.96
CA VAL A 46 14.21 18.53 -5.61
C VAL A 46 13.51 19.45 -4.60
N SER A 47 13.52 20.76 -4.86
CA SER A 47 12.82 21.74 -4.02
C SER A 47 11.29 21.56 -3.96
N PHE A 48 10.69 20.79 -4.87
CA PHE A 48 9.26 20.42 -4.81
C PHE A 48 9.02 19.19 -3.89
N LEU A 49 10.07 18.49 -3.54
CA LEU A 49 10.02 17.22 -2.80
C LEU A 49 10.57 17.38 -1.37
N VAL A 50 11.63 18.16 -1.24
CA VAL A 50 12.38 18.34 0.02
C VAL A 50 12.38 19.83 0.36
N GLN A 51 11.79 20.18 1.48
CA GLN A 51 11.71 21.58 1.91
C GLN A 51 13.12 22.18 2.10
N GLY A 52 13.33 23.35 1.50
CA GLY A 52 14.61 24.05 1.60
C GLY A 52 15.74 23.48 0.74
N ALA A 53 15.48 22.50 -0.12
CA ALA A 53 16.46 22.01 -1.07
C ALA A 53 16.81 23.05 -2.16
N ASP A 54 18.01 22.92 -2.71
CA ASP A 54 18.48 23.75 -3.83
C ASP A 54 17.53 23.60 -5.03
N ARG A 55 17.13 24.75 -5.59
CA ARG A 55 16.16 24.84 -6.71
C ARG A 55 16.74 24.34 -8.03
N GLU A 56 18.04 24.39 -8.20
CA GLU A 56 18.73 23.96 -9.42
C GLU A 56 18.93 22.43 -9.44
N ARG A 57 18.87 21.78 -8.27
CA ARG A 57 19.03 20.34 -8.15
C ARG A 57 17.80 19.62 -8.66
N LYS A 58 18.00 18.62 -9.51
CA LYS A 58 16.96 17.81 -10.10
C LYS A 58 17.16 16.34 -9.79
N VAL A 59 16.06 15.58 -9.78
CA VAL A 59 16.01 14.14 -9.61
C VAL A 59 14.98 13.55 -10.56
N ASP A 60 15.19 12.32 -11.00
CA ASP A 60 14.17 11.54 -11.68
C ASP A 60 13.29 10.85 -10.62
N LEU A 61 11.97 10.89 -10.79
CA LEU A 61 11.03 10.24 -9.88
C LEU A 61 10.64 8.85 -10.42
N ALA A 62 10.70 7.86 -9.56
CA ALA A 62 10.12 6.56 -9.84
C ALA A 62 8.60 6.63 -9.62
N MET A 63 7.82 6.47 -10.70
CA MET A 63 6.39 6.24 -10.61
C MET A 63 6.17 4.78 -10.23
N MET A 64 5.74 4.51 -8.99
CA MET A 64 5.65 3.17 -8.44
C MET A 64 4.42 2.98 -7.55
N PHE A 65 4.07 1.73 -7.36
CA PHE A 65 3.12 1.26 -6.36
C PHE A 65 3.70 0.03 -5.65
N TRP A 66 3.11 -0.37 -4.54
CA TRP A 66 3.62 -1.50 -3.77
C TRP A 66 2.65 -2.67 -3.79
N VAL A 67 3.20 -3.88 -3.77
CA VAL A 67 2.46 -5.14 -3.77
C VAL A 67 2.78 -5.90 -2.50
N LEU A 68 1.75 -6.24 -1.72
CA LEU A 68 1.84 -7.08 -0.54
C LEU A 68 1.24 -8.45 -0.89
N LYS A 69 2.07 -9.50 -0.86
CA LYS A 69 1.65 -10.89 -1.14
C LYS A 69 1.53 -11.66 0.17
N GLY A 70 0.31 -11.96 0.57
CA GLY A 70 0.02 -12.77 1.75
C GLY A 70 0.06 -14.28 1.44
N ALA A 71 0.50 -15.08 2.41
CA ALA A 71 0.54 -16.54 2.29
C ALA A 71 -0.84 -17.19 2.09
N ASN A 72 -1.92 -16.49 2.44
CA ASN A 72 -3.32 -16.91 2.23
C ASN A 72 -3.85 -16.62 0.81
N GLY A 73 -2.99 -16.25 -0.14
CA GLY A 73 -3.35 -15.87 -1.50
C GLY A 73 -3.87 -14.44 -1.66
N ARG A 74 -3.88 -13.64 -0.59
CA ARG A 74 -4.27 -12.23 -0.65
C ARG A 74 -3.21 -11.40 -1.38
N ILE A 75 -3.63 -10.59 -2.34
CA ILE A 75 -2.80 -9.64 -3.07
C ILE A 75 -3.35 -8.24 -2.79
N ILE A 76 -2.57 -7.44 -2.08
CA ILE A 76 -2.93 -6.08 -1.71
C ILE A 76 -2.01 -5.12 -2.44
N LEU A 77 -2.56 -4.06 -3.03
CA LEU A 77 -1.76 -2.95 -3.53
C LEU A 77 -1.79 -1.79 -2.54
N VAL A 78 -0.68 -1.11 -2.39
CA VAL A 78 -0.62 0.24 -1.80
C VAL A 78 -0.39 1.19 -2.97
N ASP A 79 -1.38 2.05 -3.21
CA ASP A 79 -1.57 2.86 -4.39
C ASP A 79 -1.81 2.05 -5.68
N ALA A 80 -2.30 2.72 -6.72
CA ALA A 80 -2.74 2.10 -7.96
C ALA A 80 -2.09 2.71 -9.21
N GLY A 81 -1.30 3.78 -9.04
CA GLY A 81 -0.72 4.52 -10.15
C GLY A 81 -1.77 5.23 -11.03
N PHE A 82 -1.38 5.54 -12.25
CA PHE A 82 -2.24 6.13 -13.27
C PHE A 82 -2.08 5.42 -14.62
N TYR A 83 -3.01 5.67 -15.54
CA TYR A 83 -2.95 5.04 -16.86
C TYR A 83 -3.57 5.87 -18.00
N ARG A 84 -4.32 6.92 -17.69
CA ARG A 84 -4.99 7.71 -18.72
C ARG A 84 -3.98 8.55 -19.49
N PRO A 85 -4.09 8.62 -20.85
CA PRO A 85 -3.10 9.31 -21.68
C PRO A 85 -2.84 10.76 -21.26
N LYS A 86 -3.87 11.49 -20.83
CA LYS A 86 -3.76 12.85 -20.34
C LYS A 86 -2.87 12.94 -19.10
N THR A 87 -3.01 12.00 -18.17
CA THR A 87 -2.23 11.95 -16.93
C THR A 87 -0.79 11.54 -17.23
N VAL A 88 -0.58 10.53 -18.08
CA VAL A 88 0.75 10.12 -18.55
C VAL A 88 1.50 11.31 -19.17
N GLN A 89 0.81 12.08 -20.01
CA GLN A 89 1.38 13.27 -20.65
C GLN A 89 1.67 14.38 -19.63
N SER A 90 0.77 14.63 -18.67
CA SER A 90 0.94 15.72 -17.68
C SER A 90 2.13 15.51 -16.75
N TYR A 91 2.43 14.26 -16.39
CA TYR A 91 3.62 13.91 -15.62
C TYR A 91 4.89 13.77 -16.49
N GLY A 92 4.78 13.88 -17.82
CA GLY A 92 5.93 13.67 -18.71
C GLY A 92 6.60 12.32 -18.51
N THR A 93 5.78 11.27 -18.22
CA THR A 93 6.28 9.96 -17.82
C THR A 93 6.91 9.23 -19.01
N VAL A 94 8.15 8.79 -18.84
CA VAL A 94 8.88 7.91 -19.77
C VAL A 94 8.93 6.49 -19.22
N ASP A 95 9.27 5.52 -20.10
CA ASP A 95 9.30 4.09 -19.76
C ASP A 95 7.98 3.62 -19.11
N PHE A 96 6.87 4.21 -19.58
CA PHE A 96 5.55 3.98 -19.01
C PHE A 96 5.00 2.61 -19.39
N GLU A 97 4.51 1.91 -18.37
CA GLU A 97 3.69 0.71 -18.53
C GLU A 97 2.45 0.86 -17.64
N GLN A 98 1.27 0.52 -18.14
CA GLN A 98 0.04 0.57 -17.33
C GLN A 98 0.20 -0.28 -16.06
N PRO A 99 -0.18 0.22 -14.86
CA PRO A 99 0.02 -0.48 -13.58
C PRO A 99 -0.51 -1.92 -13.56
N GLY A 100 -1.71 -2.16 -14.12
CA GLY A 100 -2.26 -3.50 -14.24
C GLY A 100 -1.40 -4.45 -15.08
N ARG A 101 -0.71 -3.95 -16.12
CA ARG A 101 0.23 -4.75 -16.93
C ARG A 101 1.54 -4.97 -16.19
N ALA A 102 2.02 -3.97 -15.46
CA ALA A 102 3.27 -4.05 -14.71
C ALA A 102 3.25 -5.18 -13.65
N LEU A 103 2.07 -5.57 -13.14
CA LEU A 103 1.89 -6.71 -12.22
C LEU A 103 2.32 -8.06 -12.83
N ALA A 104 2.32 -8.20 -14.16
CA ALA A 104 2.79 -9.42 -14.84
C ALA A 104 4.26 -9.74 -14.53
N ARG A 105 5.07 -8.75 -14.16
CA ARG A 105 6.47 -8.93 -13.71
C ARG A 105 6.56 -9.72 -12.39
N LEU A 106 5.46 -9.79 -11.62
CA LEU A 106 5.31 -10.62 -10.42
C LEU A 106 4.39 -11.84 -10.65
N SER A 107 4.05 -12.13 -11.95
CA SER A 107 3.09 -13.17 -12.33
C SER A 107 1.71 -13.00 -11.67
N ILE A 108 1.26 -11.75 -11.52
CA ILE A 108 -0.04 -11.40 -10.94
C ILE A 108 -0.95 -10.86 -12.06
N ASP A 109 -2.14 -11.46 -12.19
CA ASP A 109 -3.22 -10.90 -13.00
C ASP A 109 -3.97 -9.82 -12.20
N PRO A 110 -4.37 -8.68 -12.79
CA PRO A 110 -5.17 -7.65 -12.13
C PRO A 110 -6.43 -8.17 -11.43
N GLN A 111 -7.02 -9.26 -11.93
CA GLN A 111 -8.18 -9.92 -11.30
C GLN A 111 -7.86 -10.66 -10.00
N GLN A 112 -6.60 -10.90 -9.69
CA GLN A 112 -6.16 -11.53 -8.44
C GLN A 112 -5.98 -10.50 -7.32
N VAL A 113 -5.96 -9.20 -7.64
CA VAL A 113 -5.86 -8.14 -6.64
C VAL A 113 -7.12 -8.13 -5.79
N THR A 114 -6.95 -8.34 -4.49
CA THR A 114 -8.05 -8.42 -3.53
C THR A 114 -8.37 -7.08 -2.90
N ASP A 115 -7.37 -6.25 -2.71
CA ASP A 115 -7.47 -4.97 -2.01
C ASP A 115 -6.52 -3.92 -2.64
N VAL A 116 -6.95 -2.65 -2.64
CA VAL A 116 -6.11 -1.49 -2.97
C VAL A 116 -6.23 -0.49 -1.83
N ILE A 117 -5.13 -0.10 -1.24
CA ILE A 117 -5.05 0.94 -0.21
C ILE A 117 -4.60 2.22 -0.90
N ILE A 118 -5.50 3.19 -1.03
CA ILE A 118 -5.17 4.51 -1.58
C ILE A 118 -4.59 5.36 -0.44
N THR A 119 -3.33 5.76 -0.59
CA THR A 119 -2.68 6.58 0.44
C THR A 119 -3.21 8.00 0.47
N HIS A 120 -3.51 8.56 -0.71
CA HIS A 120 -4.12 9.88 -0.90
C HIS A 120 -4.67 10.03 -2.33
N MET A 121 -5.39 11.13 -2.58
CA MET A 121 -6.17 11.32 -3.81
C MET A 121 -5.42 11.98 -4.97
N HIS A 122 -4.10 12.10 -4.97
CA HIS A 122 -3.41 12.51 -6.19
C HIS A 122 -3.54 11.44 -7.29
N SER A 123 -3.56 11.90 -8.54
CA SER A 123 -3.84 11.03 -9.69
C SER A 123 -2.81 9.92 -9.86
N ASP A 124 -1.56 10.15 -9.52
CA ASP A 124 -0.48 9.16 -9.61
C ASP A 124 -0.54 8.06 -8.54
N HIS A 125 -1.44 8.17 -7.59
CA HIS A 125 -1.72 7.16 -6.57
C HIS A 125 -3.10 6.52 -6.74
N ALA A 126 -4.12 7.30 -7.13
CA ALA A 126 -5.52 6.87 -7.07
C ALA A 126 -6.15 6.52 -8.43
N GLU A 127 -5.60 7.04 -9.56
CA GLU A 127 -6.29 6.94 -10.86
C GLU A 127 -6.46 5.50 -11.35
N GLY A 128 -5.48 4.64 -11.04
CA GLY A 128 -5.50 3.25 -11.49
C GLY A 128 -6.39 2.31 -10.68
N ALA A 129 -7.11 2.79 -9.66
CA ALA A 129 -7.92 1.94 -8.79
C ALA A 129 -8.99 1.11 -9.54
N ASP A 130 -9.51 1.61 -10.66
CA ASP A 130 -10.49 0.93 -11.51
C ASP A 130 -9.91 -0.16 -12.41
N LEU A 131 -8.56 -0.28 -12.51
CA LEU A 131 -7.88 -1.36 -13.21
C LEU A 131 -8.01 -2.72 -12.51
N PHE A 132 -8.46 -2.76 -11.26
CA PHE A 132 -8.51 -3.96 -10.41
C PHE A 132 -9.96 -4.33 -10.09
N PRO A 133 -10.61 -5.13 -10.97
CA PRO A 133 -12.08 -5.26 -10.97
C PRO A 133 -12.66 -5.93 -9.73
N LYS A 134 -11.87 -6.75 -9.00
CA LYS A 134 -12.31 -7.45 -7.80
C LYS A 134 -11.85 -6.80 -6.49
N ALA A 135 -10.97 -5.81 -6.57
CA ALA A 135 -10.38 -5.22 -5.39
C ALA A 135 -11.37 -4.42 -4.53
N GLN A 136 -11.25 -4.55 -3.22
CA GLN A 136 -11.82 -3.62 -2.25
C GLN A 136 -10.87 -2.44 -2.09
N ILE A 137 -11.41 -1.24 -2.00
CA ILE A 137 -10.63 0.00 -1.96
C ILE A 137 -10.68 0.58 -0.54
N TRP A 138 -9.53 0.87 0.03
CA TRP A 138 -9.39 1.41 1.38
C TRP A 138 -8.80 2.81 1.32
N ILE A 139 -9.48 3.81 1.86
CA ILE A 139 -9.06 5.21 1.87
C ILE A 139 -9.52 5.90 3.15
N GLN A 140 -8.77 6.89 3.65
CA GLN A 140 -9.21 7.69 4.79
C GLN A 140 -10.51 8.45 4.46
N LYS A 141 -11.43 8.44 5.42
CA LYS A 141 -12.74 9.09 5.27
C LYS A 141 -12.60 10.57 4.98
N THR A 142 -11.76 11.27 5.74
CA THR A 142 -11.53 12.71 5.55
C THR A 142 -10.92 13.00 4.17
N GLU A 143 -9.99 12.16 3.70
CA GLU A 143 -9.42 12.30 2.35
C GLU A 143 -10.50 12.17 1.28
N TYR A 144 -11.37 11.17 1.40
CA TYR A 144 -12.50 10.98 0.50
C TYR A 144 -13.46 12.17 0.51
N ASP A 145 -13.91 12.59 1.71
CA ASP A 145 -14.90 13.66 1.88
C ASP A 145 -14.38 15.00 1.33
N GLN A 146 -13.09 15.32 1.56
CA GLN A 146 -12.49 16.58 1.14
C GLN A 146 -12.12 16.62 -0.35
N THR A 147 -11.95 15.48 -0.99
CA THR A 147 -11.60 15.40 -2.42
C THR A 147 -12.78 14.98 -3.29
N VAL A 148 -13.38 13.84 -3.03
CA VAL A 148 -14.45 13.30 -3.88
C VAL A 148 -15.76 14.06 -3.66
N ASP A 149 -16.23 14.15 -2.43
CA ASP A 149 -17.51 14.81 -2.13
C ASP A 149 -17.44 16.33 -2.35
N ALA A 150 -16.28 16.96 -2.08
CA ALA A 150 -16.08 18.37 -2.35
C ALA A 150 -16.03 18.67 -3.86
N SER A 151 -15.35 17.84 -4.64
CA SER A 151 -15.32 17.96 -6.11
C SER A 151 -16.72 17.80 -6.71
N GLU A 152 -17.52 16.86 -6.19
CA GLU A 152 -18.90 16.65 -6.61
C GLU A 152 -19.80 17.88 -6.33
N LYS A 153 -19.65 18.49 -5.14
CA LYS A 153 -20.38 19.72 -4.78
C LYS A 153 -20.01 20.86 -5.73
N THR A 154 -18.73 21.01 -6.07
CA THR A 154 -18.25 22.02 -7.03
C THR A 154 -18.81 21.76 -8.42
N ALA A 155 -18.70 20.54 -8.93
CA ALA A 155 -19.24 20.16 -10.24
C ALA A 155 -20.76 20.39 -10.36
N LYS A 156 -21.53 20.09 -9.31
CA LYS A 156 -22.97 20.39 -9.26
C LYS A 156 -23.29 21.88 -9.27
N LYS A 157 -22.40 22.72 -8.74
CA LYS A 157 -22.59 24.16 -8.65
C LYS A 157 -22.26 24.88 -9.96
N ASP A 158 -21.17 24.50 -10.62
CA ASP A 158 -20.63 25.21 -11.79
C ASP A 158 -20.69 24.45 -13.11
N GLY A 159 -21.15 23.17 -13.08
CA GLY A 159 -21.24 22.33 -14.27
C GLY A 159 -19.91 21.75 -14.74
N SER A 160 -18.82 21.91 -13.97
CA SER A 160 -17.51 21.37 -14.32
C SER A 160 -17.51 19.84 -14.29
N PRO A 161 -16.73 19.17 -15.17
CA PRO A 161 -16.58 17.72 -15.09
C PRO A 161 -15.76 17.33 -13.83
N LEU A 162 -16.10 16.19 -13.26
CA LEU A 162 -15.25 15.60 -12.22
C LEU A 162 -13.90 15.16 -12.82
N PRO A 163 -12.79 15.31 -12.08
CA PRO A 163 -11.54 14.65 -12.44
C PRO A 163 -11.75 13.14 -12.61
N ASP A 164 -11.09 12.52 -13.59
CA ASP A 164 -11.34 11.12 -13.95
C ASP A 164 -11.17 10.14 -12.77
N HIS A 165 -10.12 10.32 -11.96
CA HIS A 165 -9.88 9.49 -10.76
C HIS A 165 -10.95 9.68 -9.68
N VAL A 166 -11.50 10.90 -9.54
CA VAL A 166 -12.61 11.18 -8.62
C VAL A 166 -13.89 10.48 -9.10
N ALA A 167 -14.18 10.57 -10.40
CA ALA A 167 -15.35 9.91 -11.00
C ALA A 167 -15.27 8.39 -10.89
N ALA A 168 -14.07 7.81 -11.10
CA ALA A 168 -13.83 6.39 -10.95
C ALA A 168 -14.05 5.93 -9.51
N LEU A 169 -13.47 6.62 -8.52
CA LEU A 169 -13.62 6.26 -7.11
C LEU A 169 -15.07 6.39 -6.62
N LYS A 170 -15.80 7.40 -7.10
CA LYS A 170 -17.24 7.55 -6.84
C LYS A 170 -18.02 6.36 -7.40
N THR A 171 -17.71 5.92 -8.61
CA THR A 171 -18.34 4.74 -9.23
C THR A 171 -18.08 3.48 -8.39
N LEU A 172 -16.82 3.27 -7.98
CA LEU A 172 -16.44 2.15 -7.11
C LEU A 172 -17.17 2.18 -5.76
N LYS A 173 -17.39 3.36 -5.18
CA LYS A 173 -18.19 3.51 -3.95
C LYS A 173 -19.65 3.12 -4.18
N GLY A 174 -20.23 3.54 -5.30
CA GLY A 174 -21.59 3.14 -5.69
C GLY A 174 -21.76 1.63 -5.88
N GLN A 175 -20.68 0.92 -6.20
CA GLN A 175 -20.63 -0.54 -6.29
C GLN A 175 -20.40 -1.24 -4.93
N GLY A 176 -20.31 -0.50 -3.83
CA GLY A 176 -20.05 -1.04 -2.49
C GLY A 176 -18.59 -1.50 -2.26
N ARG A 177 -17.66 -1.07 -3.11
CA ARG A 177 -16.25 -1.51 -3.09
C ARG A 177 -15.33 -0.58 -2.29
N VAL A 178 -15.77 0.59 -1.85
CA VAL A 178 -14.94 1.57 -1.13
C VAL A 178 -15.24 1.53 0.36
N HIS A 179 -14.21 1.25 1.14
CA HIS A 179 -14.20 1.24 2.60
C HIS A 179 -13.55 2.54 3.10
N LEU A 180 -14.31 3.35 3.79
CA LEU A 180 -13.83 4.58 4.40
C LEU A 180 -13.24 4.26 5.78
N VAL A 181 -11.94 4.45 5.92
CA VAL A 181 -11.23 4.30 7.20
C VAL A 181 -11.40 5.58 8.00
N ASP A 182 -11.91 5.49 9.21
CA ASP A 182 -12.11 6.64 10.08
C ASP A 182 -11.06 6.64 11.20
N GLY A 183 -10.09 7.54 11.06
CA GLY A 183 -9.06 7.81 12.05
C GLY A 183 -7.77 7.02 11.90
N ASP A 184 -6.91 7.23 12.88
CA ASP A 184 -5.51 6.83 12.90
C ASP A 184 -5.29 5.42 13.48
N ALA A 185 -4.14 4.80 13.13
CA ALA A 185 -3.68 3.51 13.66
C ALA A 185 -4.73 2.39 13.52
N LYS A 186 -5.36 2.28 12.36
CA LYS A 186 -6.38 1.26 12.09
C LYS A 186 -5.78 0.05 11.41
N GLU A 187 -5.86 -1.11 12.04
CA GLU A 187 -5.63 -2.38 11.35
C GLU A 187 -6.85 -2.64 10.45
N ILE A 188 -6.65 -2.51 9.13
CA ILE A 188 -7.71 -2.67 8.13
C ILE A 188 -7.77 -4.08 7.56
N LEU A 189 -6.66 -4.78 7.60
CA LEU A 189 -6.50 -6.18 7.22
C LEU A 189 -5.50 -6.82 8.18
N PRO A 190 -5.59 -8.12 8.48
CA PRO A 190 -4.66 -8.78 9.39
C PRO A 190 -3.20 -8.51 9.01
N GLY A 191 -2.43 -7.90 9.91
CA GLY A 191 -1.03 -7.53 9.69
C GLY A 191 -0.79 -6.29 8.82
N VAL A 192 -1.85 -5.55 8.46
CA VAL A 192 -1.77 -4.30 7.69
C VAL A 192 -2.50 -3.19 8.43
N THR A 193 -1.76 -2.22 8.93
CA THR A 193 -2.27 -1.08 9.69
C THR A 193 -2.01 0.22 8.91
N VAL A 194 -3.02 1.06 8.79
CA VAL A 194 -2.87 2.40 8.21
C VAL A 194 -2.80 3.45 9.31
N PHE A 195 -1.94 4.45 9.08
CA PHE A 195 -1.72 5.56 9.98
C PHE A 195 -1.97 6.87 9.23
N THR A 196 -2.58 7.84 9.89
CA THR A 196 -2.68 9.19 9.32
C THR A 196 -1.31 9.82 9.25
N GLY A 197 -1.03 10.46 8.12
CA GLY A 197 0.30 10.94 7.80
C GLY A 197 0.51 12.42 8.03
N GLY A 198 1.57 12.93 7.43
CA GLY A 198 2.08 14.27 7.62
C GLY A 198 1.40 15.34 6.78
N LYS A 199 0.09 15.26 6.54
CA LYS A 199 -0.65 16.32 5.85
C LYS A 199 -0.11 16.67 4.46
N HIS A 200 0.34 15.66 3.70
CA HIS A 200 0.63 15.83 2.27
C HIS A 200 -0.64 16.28 1.53
N THR A 201 -1.77 15.64 1.85
CA THR A 201 -3.12 16.05 1.48
C THR A 201 -3.97 16.21 2.76
N PHE A 202 -5.30 16.27 2.63
CA PHE A 202 -6.20 16.49 3.76
C PHE A 202 -6.05 15.43 4.86
N GLU A 203 -5.96 14.14 4.47
CA GLU A 203 -5.73 13.03 5.41
C GLU A 203 -4.95 11.91 4.70
N SER A 204 -3.77 12.24 4.14
CA SER A 204 -2.86 11.26 3.58
C SER A 204 -2.49 10.21 4.63
N GLN A 205 -2.43 8.94 4.24
CA GLN A 205 -2.06 7.83 5.11
C GLN A 205 -0.79 7.14 4.62
N TYR A 206 -0.11 6.47 5.55
CA TYR A 206 0.96 5.54 5.25
C TYR A 206 0.62 4.16 5.82
N VAL A 207 1.26 3.12 5.28
CA VAL A 207 0.92 1.73 5.60
C VAL A 207 2.05 1.10 6.39
N VAL A 208 1.71 0.45 7.50
CA VAL A 208 2.62 -0.43 8.25
C VAL A 208 2.20 -1.85 8.00
N VAL A 209 3.13 -2.66 7.51
CA VAL A 209 2.89 -4.05 7.16
C VAL A 209 3.83 -4.98 7.92
N ASN A 210 3.30 -6.09 8.43
CA ASN A 210 4.11 -7.14 9.03
C ASN A 210 4.79 -7.96 7.95
N THR A 211 6.12 -8.08 8.02
CA THR A 211 6.93 -8.93 7.16
C THR A 211 7.70 -9.94 7.98
N ARG A 212 8.33 -10.91 7.34
CA ARG A 212 9.24 -11.85 8.05
C ARG A 212 10.45 -11.15 8.66
N SER A 213 10.86 -10.02 8.09
CA SER A 213 11.99 -9.20 8.56
C SER A 213 11.58 -8.18 9.64
N GLY A 214 10.30 -8.16 10.05
CA GLY A 214 9.73 -7.21 10.99
C GLY A 214 8.77 -6.22 10.33
N ARG A 215 8.35 -5.18 11.05
CA ARG A 215 7.42 -4.18 10.53
C ARG A 215 8.09 -3.27 9.51
N MET A 216 7.46 -3.13 8.35
CA MET A 216 7.86 -2.22 7.27
C MET A 216 6.85 -1.08 7.15
N VAL A 217 7.33 0.10 6.83
CA VAL A 217 6.52 1.29 6.58
C VAL A 217 6.59 1.64 5.09
N VAL A 218 5.46 1.61 4.40
CA VAL A 218 5.29 2.18 3.07
C VAL A 218 4.80 3.61 3.27
N ALA A 219 5.70 4.58 3.15
CA ALA A 219 5.44 5.97 3.50
C ALA A 219 4.64 6.72 2.43
N SER A 220 4.70 6.27 1.16
CA SER A 220 4.17 7.01 0.01
C SER A 220 4.62 8.47 0.07
N ASP A 221 3.81 9.42 -0.30
CA ASP A 221 4.16 10.85 -0.39
C ASP A 221 4.30 11.57 0.95
N ASN A 222 4.10 10.88 2.07
CA ASN A 222 4.49 11.43 3.38
C ASN A 222 6.03 11.50 3.53
N VAL A 223 6.76 10.79 2.66
CA VAL A 223 8.21 10.85 2.44
C VAL A 223 8.46 10.66 0.94
N TYR A 224 8.88 11.69 0.23
CA TYR A 224 9.15 11.58 -1.21
C TYR A 224 10.45 10.84 -1.52
N LEU A 225 11.54 11.24 -0.83
CA LEU A 225 12.89 10.74 -1.01
C LEU A 225 13.49 10.31 0.33
N TYR A 226 14.44 9.40 0.32
CA TYR A 226 15.22 9.07 1.53
C TYR A 226 15.84 10.31 2.17
N GLU A 227 16.15 11.32 1.37
CA GLU A 227 16.69 12.59 1.85
C GLU A 227 15.80 13.28 2.88
N ASN A 228 14.44 13.17 2.77
CA ASN A 228 13.53 13.70 3.78
C ASN A 228 13.79 13.06 5.15
N LEU A 229 14.01 11.73 5.15
CA LEU A 229 14.34 10.99 6.36
C LEU A 229 15.77 11.30 6.83
N ASP A 230 16.77 11.20 5.96
CA ASP A 230 18.17 11.31 6.32
C ASP A 230 18.51 12.67 6.93
N LYS A 231 17.92 13.74 6.38
CA LYS A 231 18.09 15.11 6.87
C LYS A 231 17.05 15.53 7.91
N HIS A 232 16.03 14.71 8.15
CA HIS A 232 14.86 15.02 8.98
C HIS A 232 14.24 16.36 8.59
N VAL A 233 13.90 16.48 7.32
CA VAL A 233 13.26 17.68 6.75
C VAL A 233 11.90 17.32 6.18
N PRO A 234 10.90 18.23 6.25
CA PRO A 234 9.58 17.96 5.73
C PRO A 234 9.61 17.78 4.21
N ILE A 235 8.63 17.09 3.69
CA ILE A 235 8.30 17.21 2.27
C ILE A 235 7.90 18.66 1.96
N ALA A 236 8.24 19.12 0.74
CA ALA A 236 7.91 20.49 0.35
C ALA A 236 6.41 20.70 0.12
N ALA A 237 5.73 19.70 -0.47
CA ALA A 237 4.29 19.72 -0.71
C ALA A 237 3.52 19.15 0.48
N THR A 238 3.38 19.93 1.55
CA THR A 238 2.59 19.56 2.75
C THR A 238 1.75 20.73 3.23
N LEU A 239 0.56 20.43 3.74
CA LEU A 239 -0.31 21.41 4.40
C LEU A 239 0.17 21.78 5.81
N ASP A 240 1.02 20.93 6.42
CA ASP A 240 1.57 21.13 7.77
C ASP A 240 2.94 20.44 7.90
N ALA A 241 4.01 21.22 7.80
CA ALA A 241 5.39 20.75 7.91
C ALA A 241 5.70 20.11 9.27
N LYS A 242 5.07 20.59 10.35
CA LYS A 242 5.26 20.07 11.71
C LYS A 242 4.63 18.69 11.86
N ALA A 243 3.42 18.52 11.32
CA ALA A 243 2.77 17.22 11.28
C ALA A 243 3.56 16.23 10.41
N ASN A 244 4.17 16.67 9.29
CA ASN A 244 5.00 15.81 8.47
C ASN A 244 6.25 15.32 9.22
N LEU A 245 6.96 16.16 9.94
CA LEU A 245 8.09 15.73 10.78
C LEU A 245 7.65 14.75 11.87
N ALA A 246 6.54 15.03 12.55
CA ALA A 246 6.00 14.13 13.57
C ALA A 246 5.63 12.74 12.96
N ALA A 247 5.10 12.72 11.74
CA ALA A 247 4.83 11.47 11.03
C ALA A 247 6.14 10.71 10.69
N GLN A 248 7.20 11.40 10.25
CA GLN A 248 8.51 10.79 10.01
C GLN A 248 9.10 10.19 11.29
N ASP A 249 8.99 10.87 12.43
CA ASP A 249 9.45 10.36 13.73
C ASP A 249 8.66 9.10 14.14
N ARG A 250 7.35 9.12 13.92
CA ARG A 250 6.50 7.96 14.18
C ARG A 250 6.84 6.78 13.27
N MET A 251 7.10 7.01 11.98
CA MET A 251 7.54 5.97 11.05
C MET A 251 8.83 5.29 11.53
N ARG A 252 9.80 6.05 12.07
CA ARG A 252 11.03 5.50 12.66
C ARG A 252 10.76 4.61 13.87
N GLN A 253 9.77 4.96 14.69
CA GLN A 253 9.37 4.15 15.85
C GLN A 253 8.61 2.87 15.44
N LEU A 254 7.85 2.92 14.35
CA LEU A 254 7.05 1.81 13.85
C LEU A 254 7.85 0.80 13.03
N ALA A 255 8.81 1.26 12.24
CA ALA A 255 9.66 0.40 11.42
C ALA A 255 10.60 -0.45 12.29
N ALA A 256 10.78 -1.72 11.92
CA ALA A 256 11.70 -2.61 12.64
C ALA A 256 13.17 -2.14 12.60
N LYS A 257 13.55 -1.43 11.53
CA LYS A 257 14.85 -0.77 11.34
C LYS A 257 14.71 0.37 10.34
N PRO A 258 15.63 1.37 10.33
CA PRO A 258 15.52 2.56 9.47
C PRO A 258 15.36 2.24 7.98
N GLY A 259 16.05 1.24 7.46
CA GLY A 259 15.95 0.82 6.05
C GLY A 259 14.61 0.19 5.66
N MET A 260 13.68 0.02 6.59
CA MET A 260 12.31 -0.48 6.33
C MET A 260 11.27 0.65 6.26
N ILE A 261 11.66 1.88 6.02
CA ILE A 261 10.76 2.98 5.65
C ILE A 261 10.98 3.26 4.17
N ILE A 262 9.95 3.05 3.36
CA ILE A 262 10.02 3.10 1.91
C ILE A 262 9.36 4.38 1.41
N PRO A 263 10.12 5.29 0.75
CA PRO A 263 9.61 6.55 0.23
C PRO A 263 8.72 6.37 -1.01
N GLY A 264 7.95 7.42 -1.36
CA GLY A 264 6.97 7.40 -2.44
C GLY A 264 7.57 7.37 -3.84
N HIS A 265 8.65 8.11 -4.08
CA HIS A 265 9.13 8.35 -5.45
C HIS A 265 10.64 8.21 -5.64
N ASP A 266 11.38 7.74 -4.62
CA ASP A 266 12.83 7.64 -4.69
C ASP A 266 13.30 6.50 -5.59
N PRO A 267 14.04 6.75 -6.68
CA PRO A 267 14.59 5.70 -7.53
C PRO A 267 15.62 4.81 -6.82
N GLU A 268 16.21 5.29 -5.71
CA GLU A 268 17.11 4.52 -4.86
C GLU A 268 16.45 3.25 -4.28
N VAL A 269 15.12 3.19 -4.19
CA VAL A 269 14.39 1.97 -3.84
C VAL A 269 14.80 0.81 -4.75
N PHE A 270 14.96 1.07 -6.06
CA PHE A 270 15.36 0.06 -7.05
C PHE A 270 16.88 -0.17 -7.12
N VAL A 271 17.66 0.55 -6.33
CA VAL A 271 19.12 0.35 -6.18
C VAL A 271 19.41 -0.43 -4.90
N LYS A 272 18.76 -0.06 -3.80
CA LYS A 272 19.03 -0.59 -2.45
C LYS A 272 18.51 -2.01 -2.22
N PHE A 273 17.47 -2.43 -2.93
CA PHE A 273 16.82 -3.71 -2.69
C PHE A 273 17.04 -4.73 -3.82
N PRO A 274 17.00 -6.06 -3.52
CA PRO A 274 17.08 -7.11 -4.52
C PRO A 274 16.04 -6.95 -5.63
N LYS A 275 16.45 -7.25 -6.87
CA LYS A 275 15.63 -7.07 -8.08
C LYS A 275 15.21 -8.42 -8.64
N PRO A 276 14.02 -8.94 -8.34
CA PRO A 276 13.52 -10.16 -8.96
C PRO A 276 13.21 -10.00 -10.46
N GLY A 277 13.09 -8.74 -10.93
CA GLY A 277 12.85 -8.39 -12.33
C GLY A 277 13.12 -6.92 -12.61
N ASN A 278 13.12 -6.55 -13.91
CA ASN A 278 13.29 -5.16 -14.30
C ASN A 278 12.14 -4.29 -13.75
N GLY A 279 12.48 -3.20 -13.04
CA GLY A 279 11.51 -2.31 -12.42
C GLY A 279 10.72 -2.92 -11.25
N VAL A 280 11.23 -4.01 -10.66
CA VAL A 280 10.69 -4.61 -9.43
C VAL A 280 11.79 -4.69 -8.38
N ALA A 281 11.48 -4.29 -7.16
CA ALA A 281 12.34 -4.47 -6.00
C ALA A 281 11.61 -5.27 -4.92
N ARG A 282 12.26 -6.29 -4.34
CA ARG A 282 11.77 -7.00 -3.16
C ARG A 282 12.26 -6.30 -1.90
N LEU A 283 11.36 -5.87 -1.04
CA LEU A 283 11.66 -4.95 0.07
C LEU A 283 11.84 -5.67 1.43
N ASP A 284 11.36 -6.92 1.57
CA ASP A 284 11.39 -7.73 2.81
C ASP A 284 12.51 -8.78 2.86
#